data_b87536b57c915494b00210ce563217ce
#
_entry.id   b87536b57c915494b00210ce563217ce
#
_cell.length_a   1.000
_cell.length_b   1.000
_cell.length_c   1.000
_cell.angle_alpha   90.00
_cell.angle_beta   90.00
_cell.angle_gamma   90.00
#
_symmetry.space_group_name_H-M   'P 1'
#
loop_
_entity.id
_entity.type
_entity.pdbx_description
1 polymer ?
#
loop_
_entity_poly.entity_id
_entity_poly.type
_entity_poly.pdbx_seq_one_letter_code
_entity_poly.pdbx_strand_id
1 'polypeptide(L)'
;MTEIESGDIPQVRSPWARVGWFDSASQWISEQLQELKYDQLSPVECIKSWGISCILRVSTNHGNLYLKEASTLPLFCNEPVVTKELAKLFPEHIPNVLSINSERHWMLLADFGEPIGRNSSVKAKKDVYRLLAQIQIKSVEHIDNLLNVGCLDRRLEKLATQIDSLLNDEIVLCQLKEAEIEQLIKIAPHLKNLCSQLAKYKIPQTLVHGDLHLGNVALYNYNYLLFDWTDSCISHPFFDMFLLFFAENNTSIKHLQDEYLNQWTTYEPKSRLLEAWELAKPLCALHHAVTYQYISNCLETREKQLFSKALGEFLQELLKCKIESEAPADTIRVYRHFDKKL
;
A
#
# COMPACT_ATOMS: atom_id res chain seq x y z
N MET A 1 -38.31 3.76 -4.24
CA MET A 1 -37.47 3.27 -3.14
C MET A 1 -37.42 1.77 -3.31
N THR A 2 -36.46 1.27 -4.03
CA THR A 2 -36.20 -0.16 -4.26
C THR A 2 -35.07 -0.54 -3.31
N GLU A 3 -35.38 -1.43 -2.37
CA GLU A 3 -34.43 -2.08 -1.49
C GLU A 3 -33.33 -2.75 -2.35
N ILE A 4 -32.07 -2.36 -2.13
CA ILE A 4 -30.92 -3.09 -2.65
C ILE A 4 -30.76 -4.28 -1.71
N GLU A 5 -31.25 -5.45 -2.15
CA GLU A 5 -30.91 -6.72 -1.54
C GLU A 5 -29.39 -6.85 -1.46
N SER A 6 -28.88 -7.38 -0.34
CA SER A 6 -27.48 -7.75 -0.12
C SER A 6 -27.09 -8.88 -1.11
N GLY A 7 -26.96 -8.50 -2.36
CA GLY A 7 -26.46 -9.38 -3.40
C GLY A 7 -24.96 -9.52 -3.26
N ASP A 8 -24.48 -10.76 -3.32
CA ASP A 8 -23.08 -11.16 -3.40
C ASP A 8 -22.29 -10.17 -4.25
N ILE A 9 -21.29 -9.51 -3.65
CA ILE A 9 -20.33 -8.71 -4.42
C ILE A 9 -19.69 -9.69 -5.41
N PRO A 10 -19.81 -9.46 -6.74
CA PRO A 10 -19.28 -10.41 -7.71
C PRO A 10 -17.77 -10.54 -7.45
N GLN A 11 -17.31 -11.75 -7.14
CA GLN A 11 -15.88 -12.02 -7.03
C GLN A 11 -15.22 -11.62 -8.35
N VAL A 12 -14.34 -10.60 -8.31
CA VAL A 12 -13.69 -10.09 -9.51
C VAL A 12 -12.64 -11.10 -9.93
N ARG A 13 -12.95 -11.86 -10.98
CA ARG A 13 -11.99 -12.75 -11.60
C ARG A 13 -10.82 -11.94 -12.14
N SER A 14 -9.59 -12.33 -11.76
CA SER A 14 -8.37 -11.66 -12.23
C SER A 14 -8.39 -11.52 -13.77
N PRO A 15 -8.12 -10.32 -14.33
CA PRO A 15 -8.18 -10.11 -15.79
C PRO A 15 -7.35 -11.11 -16.57
N TRP A 16 -6.17 -11.46 -16.08
CA TRP A 16 -5.24 -12.43 -16.71
C TRP A 16 -5.70 -13.89 -16.67
N ALA A 17 -6.77 -14.20 -15.94
CA ALA A 17 -7.42 -15.51 -15.99
C ALA A 17 -8.48 -15.62 -17.11
N ARG A 18 -8.75 -14.55 -17.86
CA ARG A 18 -9.72 -14.52 -18.95
C ARG A 18 -9.09 -15.07 -20.22
N VAL A 19 -9.88 -15.85 -20.97
CA VAL A 19 -9.46 -16.37 -22.29
C VAL A 19 -9.12 -15.21 -23.22
N GLY A 20 -7.98 -15.29 -23.92
CA GLY A 20 -7.50 -14.28 -24.87
C GLY A 20 -6.80 -13.07 -24.23
N TRP A 21 -6.70 -13.01 -22.88
CA TRP A 21 -5.99 -11.92 -22.22
C TRP A 21 -4.50 -11.91 -22.59
N PHE A 22 -3.83 -13.07 -22.52
CA PHE A 22 -2.41 -13.20 -22.84
C PHE A 22 -2.10 -12.79 -24.29
N ASP A 23 -2.95 -13.21 -25.24
CA ASP A 23 -2.80 -12.85 -26.64
C ASP A 23 -2.96 -11.33 -26.85
N SER A 24 -3.97 -10.74 -26.19
CA SER A 24 -4.19 -9.29 -26.23
C SER A 24 -3.02 -8.49 -25.62
N ALA A 25 -2.47 -8.97 -24.50
CA ALA A 25 -1.31 -8.35 -23.85
C ALA A 25 -0.04 -8.48 -24.71
N SER A 26 0.18 -9.66 -25.31
CA SER A 26 1.30 -9.91 -26.22
C SER A 26 1.21 -9.07 -27.49
N GLN A 27 0.02 -8.92 -28.05
CA GLN A 27 -0.22 -8.04 -29.18
C GLN A 27 0.10 -6.59 -28.82
N TRP A 28 -0.41 -6.08 -27.69
CA TRP A 28 -0.12 -4.72 -27.25
C TRP A 28 1.38 -4.49 -27.02
N ILE A 29 2.09 -5.46 -26.41
CA ILE A 29 3.56 -5.40 -26.29
C ILE A 29 4.19 -5.23 -27.67
N SER A 30 3.80 -6.05 -28.65
CA SER A 30 4.35 -5.98 -30.02
C SER A 30 4.10 -4.63 -30.69
N GLU A 31 2.92 -4.04 -30.50
CA GLU A 31 2.58 -2.71 -30.97
C GLU A 31 3.49 -1.65 -30.34
N GLN A 32 3.70 -1.73 -29.01
CA GLN A 32 4.59 -0.80 -28.31
C GLN A 32 6.06 -0.95 -28.75
N LEU A 33 6.53 -2.18 -28.99
CA LEU A 33 7.89 -2.39 -29.51
C LEU A 33 8.09 -1.75 -30.87
N GLN A 34 7.09 -1.83 -31.77
CA GLN A 34 7.13 -1.16 -33.07
C GLN A 34 7.23 0.36 -32.94
N GLU A 35 6.43 0.98 -32.04
CA GLU A 35 6.47 2.42 -31.76
C GLU A 35 7.82 2.86 -31.20
N LEU A 36 8.41 2.05 -30.29
CA LEU A 36 9.73 2.27 -29.69
C LEU A 36 10.88 1.96 -30.65
N LYS A 37 10.63 1.27 -31.78
CA LYS A 37 11.64 0.74 -32.71
C LYS A 37 12.58 -0.25 -32.05
N TYR A 38 12.05 -1.12 -31.21
CA TYR A 38 12.78 -2.19 -30.54
C TYR A 38 12.49 -3.52 -31.24
N ASP A 39 13.54 -4.31 -31.45
CA ASP A 39 13.41 -5.66 -32.01
C ASP A 39 13.12 -6.67 -30.88
N GLN A 40 12.07 -7.45 -31.07
CA GLN A 40 11.75 -8.55 -30.16
C GLN A 40 12.71 -9.73 -30.39
N LEU A 41 13.38 -10.21 -29.34
CA LEU A 41 14.35 -11.31 -29.38
C LEU A 41 13.83 -12.62 -28.79
N SER A 42 12.75 -12.58 -27.98
CA SER A 42 12.13 -13.77 -27.40
C SER A 42 10.62 -13.70 -27.47
N PRO A 43 9.90 -14.83 -27.39
CA PRO A 43 8.48 -14.82 -27.10
C PRO A 43 8.17 -14.08 -25.79
N VAL A 44 6.95 -13.54 -25.68
CA VAL A 44 6.43 -13.01 -24.40
C VAL A 44 6.20 -14.18 -23.44
N GLU A 45 6.63 -14.04 -22.21
CA GLU A 45 6.46 -15.06 -21.16
C GLU A 45 5.85 -14.48 -19.90
N CYS A 46 5.00 -15.25 -19.23
CA CYS A 46 4.45 -14.90 -17.93
C CYS A 46 5.44 -15.29 -16.84
N ILE A 47 6.03 -14.32 -16.14
CA ILE A 47 7.01 -14.57 -15.08
C ILE A 47 6.40 -14.57 -13.68
N LYS A 48 5.24 -13.91 -13.51
CA LYS A 48 4.49 -13.90 -12.25
C LYS A 48 3.00 -13.72 -12.54
N SER A 49 2.18 -14.53 -11.89
CA SER A 49 0.71 -14.42 -11.95
C SER A 49 0.13 -14.84 -10.61
N TRP A 50 -0.63 -13.94 -9.99
CA TRP A 50 -1.30 -14.17 -8.71
C TRP A 50 -2.56 -13.29 -8.59
N GLY A 51 -3.26 -13.29 -7.45
CA GLY A 51 -4.58 -12.66 -7.32
C GLY A 51 -4.64 -11.16 -7.57
N ILE A 52 -3.54 -10.42 -7.36
CA ILE A 52 -3.54 -8.97 -7.46
C ILE A 52 -2.68 -8.39 -8.57
N SER A 53 -1.83 -9.19 -9.22
CA SER A 53 -1.07 -8.73 -10.39
C SER A 53 -0.58 -9.84 -11.29
N CYS A 54 -0.31 -9.50 -12.55
CA CYS A 54 0.36 -10.35 -13.53
C CYS A 54 1.51 -9.58 -14.17
N ILE A 55 2.66 -10.27 -14.36
CA ILE A 55 3.86 -9.70 -14.97
C ILE A 55 4.28 -10.57 -16.13
N LEU A 56 4.35 -9.97 -17.32
CA LEU A 56 4.93 -10.58 -18.52
C LEU A 56 6.30 -9.96 -18.78
N ARG A 57 7.19 -10.77 -19.38
CA ARG A 57 8.53 -10.34 -19.82
C ARG A 57 8.69 -10.58 -21.32
N VAL A 58 9.42 -9.71 -21.97
CA VAL A 58 9.90 -9.88 -23.35
C VAL A 58 11.34 -9.38 -23.44
N SER A 59 12.21 -10.14 -24.12
CA SER A 59 13.58 -9.70 -24.39
C SER A 59 13.65 -8.93 -25.71
N THR A 60 14.39 -7.85 -25.71
CA THR A 60 14.58 -6.98 -26.89
C THR A 60 16.06 -6.66 -27.09
N ASN A 61 16.40 -6.05 -28.23
CA ASN A 61 17.74 -5.50 -28.50
C ASN A 61 18.16 -4.36 -27.55
N HIS A 62 17.23 -3.86 -26.71
CA HIS A 62 17.45 -2.85 -25.68
C HIS A 62 17.36 -3.41 -24.25
N GLY A 63 17.39 -4.73 -24.05
CA GLY A 63 17.22 -5.42 -22.78
C GLY A 63 15.82 -5.97 -22.60
N ASN A 64 15.54 -6.45 -21.38
CA ASN A 64 14.21 -6.97 -21.05
C ASN A 64 13.22 -5.83 -20.82
N LEU A 65 11.98 -6.07 -21.22
CA LEU A 65 10.86 -5.22 -20.86
C LEU A 65 9.82 -6.02 -20.08
N TYR A 66 9.11 -5.33 -19.22
CA TYR A 66 8.12 -5.95 -18.34
C TYR A 66 6.76 -5.26 -18.50
N LEU A 67 5.76 -6.03 -18.91
CA LEU A 67 4.37 -5.58 -18.79
C LEU A 67 3.86 -5.98 -17.41
N LYS A 68 3.31 -5.02 -16.67
CA LYS A 68 2.56 -5.27 -15.44
C LYS A 68 1.11 -4.86 -15.61
N GLU A 69 0.20 -5.72 -15.15
CA GLU A 69 -1.19 -5.40 -14.86
C GLU A 69 -1.46 -5.69 -13.39
N ALA A 70 -2.02 -4.71 -12.68
CA ALA A 70 -2.54 -4.87 -11.32
C ALA A 70 -4.06 -4.95 -11.33
N SER A 71 -4.65 -5.65 -10.37
CA SER A 71 -6.11 -5.67 -10.16
C SER A 71 -6.63 -4.27 -9.84
N THR A 72 -7.82 -3.96 -10.36
CA THR A 72 -8.54 -2.72 -10.02
C THR A 72 -9.35 -2.92 -8.74
N LEU A 73 -8.67 -2.94 -7.60
CA LEU A 73 -9.32 -3.04 -6.29
C LEU A 73 -9.60 -1.64 -5.71
N PRO A 74 -10.59 -1.51 -4.80
CA PRO A 74 -11.04 -0.20 -4.30
C PRO A 74 -9.97 0.66 -3.65
N LEU A 75 -8.93 0.04 -3.06
CA LEU A 75 -7.80 0.75 -2.43
C LEU A 75 -6.49 0.62 -3.21
N PHE A 76 -6.54 0.21 -4.48
CA PHE A 76 -5.41 0.30 -5.40
C PHE A 76 -5.53 1.56 -6.24
N CYS A 77 -4.42 2.25 -6.42
CA CYS A 77 -4.36 3.42 -7.27
C CYS A 77 -4.39 3.02 -8.76
N ASN A 78 -4.51 4.01 -9.65
CA ASN A 78 -4.24 3.80 -11.07
C ASN A 78 -2.73 3.70 -11.30
N GLU A 79 -2.15 2.55 -10.93
CA GLU A 79 -0.70 2.35 -10.87
C GLU A 79 0.03 2.76 -12.15
N PRO A 80 -0.40 2.39 -13.38
CA PRO A 80 0.30 2.81 -14.59
C PRO A 80 0.45 4.33 -14.71
N VAL A 81 -0.62 5.07 -14.41
CA VAL A 81 -0.62 6.53 -14.54
C VAL A 81 0.17 7.17 -13.42
N VAL A 82 -0.01 6.69 -12.18
CA VAL A 82 0.71 7.18 -11.00
C VAL A 82 2.21 6.90 -11.14
N THR A 83 2.62 5.68 -11.50
CA THR A 83 4.04 5.33 -11.68
C THR A 83 4.67 6.17 -12.79
N LYS A 84 3.96 6.39 -13.91
CA LYS A 84 4.45 7.27 -15.00
C LYS A 84 4.65 8.69 -14.53
N GLU A 85 3.78 9.21 -13.68
CA GLU A 85 3.92 10.56 -13.12
C GLU A 85 5.09 10.61 -12.12
N LEU A 86 5.20 9.61 -11.25
CA LEU A 86 6.32 9.51 -10.31
C LEU A 86 7.67 9.39 -11.03
N ALA A 87 7.75 8.67 -12.15
CA ALA A 87 8.95 8.57 -12.95
C ALA A 87 9.41 9.90 -13.54
N LYS A 88 8.47 10.82 -13.84
CA LYS A 88 8.81 12.19 -14.26
C LYS A 88 9.34 13.03 -13.09
N LEU A 89 8.73 12.89 -11.92
CA LEU A 89 9.11 13.65 -10.72
C LEU A 89 10.43 13.15 -10.10
N PHE A 90 10.69 11.85 -10.19
CA PHE A 90 11.83 11.16 -9.55
C PHE A 90 12.53 10.18 -10.51
N PRO A 91 13.06 10.64 -11.66
CA PRO A 91 13.53 9.76 -12.74
C PRO A 91 14.69 8.83 -12.35
N GLU A 92 15.45 9.18 -11.30
CA GLU A 92 16.56 8.35 -10.80
C GLU A 92 16.12 7.29 -9.78
N HIS A 93 14.85 7.35 -9.31
CA HIS A 93 14.37 6.55 -8.18
C HIS A 93 13.08 5.78 -8.46
N ILE A 94 12.51 5.94 -9.64
CA ILE A 94 11.31 5.24 -10.09
C ILE A 94 11.62 4.56 -11.42
N PRO A 95 11.15 3.32 -11.65
CA PRO A 95 11.35 2.64 -12.93
C PRO A 95 10.85 3.45 -14.11
N ASN A 96 11.59 3.40 -15.22
CA ASN A 96 11.19 4.08 -16.43
C ASN A 96 9.97 3.41 -17.07
N VAL A 97 8.87 4.14 -17.17
CA VAL A 97 7.62 3.71 -17.80
C VAL A 97 7.64 4.10 -19.28
N LEU A 98 7.84 3.11 -20.14
CA LEU A 98 7.93 3.31 -21.60
C LEU A 98 6.56 3.60 -22.20
N SER A 99 5.54 2.83 -21.82
CA SER A 99 4.18 2.98 -22.33
C SER A 99 3.15 2.59 -21.26
N ILE A 100 1.95 3.15 -21.38
CA ILE A 100 0.79 2.77 -20.55
C ILE A 100 -0.45 2.58 -21.43
N ASN A 101 -1.33 1.70 -20.98
CA ASN A 101 -2.71 1.61 -21.41
C ASN A 101 -3.61 1.84 -20.18
N SER A 102 -4.12 3.05 -20.03
CA SER A 102 -4.89 3.47 -18.85
C SER A 102 -6.22 2.72 -18.71
N GLU A 103 -6.86 2.33 -19.83
CA GLU A 103 -8.14 1.62 -19.82
C GLU A 103 -7.98 0.17 -19.35
N ARG A 104 -6.83 -0.46 -19.66
CA ARG A 104 -6.52 -1.83 -19.30
C ARG A 104 -5.65 -1.94 -18.06
N HIS A 105 -5.24 -0.83 -17.48
CA HIS A 105 -4.28 -0.78 -16.36
C HIS A 105 -2.96 -1.50 -16.66
N TRP A 106 -2.47 -1.39 -17.89
CA TRP A 106 -1.20 -1.95 -18.33
C TRP A 106 -0.11 -0.90 -18.32
N MET A 107 1.06 -1.27 -17.88
CA MET A 107 2.29 -0.48 -18.06
C MET A 107 3.42 -1.34 -18.58
N LEU A 108 4.20 -0.79 -19.51
CA LEU A 108 5.42 -1.38 -20.03
C LEU A 108 6.61 -0.66 -19.39
N LEU A 109 7.40 -1.40 -18.64
CA LEU A 109 8.57 -0.92 -17.92
C LEU A 109 9.84 -1.35 -18.62
N ALA A 110 10.85 -0.47 -18.65
CA ALA A 110 12.23 -0.87 -18.93
C ALA A 110 12.77 -1.73 -17.79
N ASP A 111 13.81 -2.53 -18.08
CA ASP A 111 14.54 -3.27 -17.05
C ASP A 111 15.18 -2.30 -16.06
N PHE A 112 14.99 -2.57 -14.79
CA PHE A 112 15.55 -1.80 -13.68
C PHE A 112 16.29 -2.67 -12.67
N GLY A 113 16.67 -3.89 -13.08
CA GLY A 113 17.43 -4.84 -12.28
C GLY A 113 16.60 -5.65 -11.30
N GLU A 114 17.29 -6.38 -10.43
CA GLU A 114 16.67 -7.31 -9.48
C GLU A 114 16.41 -6.63 -8.13
N PRO A 115 15.34 -7.06 -7.41
CA PRO A 115 15.10 -6.60 -6.04
C PRO A 115 16.30 -6.87 -5.13
N ILE A 116 16.66 -5.91 -4.28
CA ILE A 116 17.79 -6.06 -3.34
C ILE A 116 17.50 -7.08 -2.22
N GLY A 117 16.21 -7.38 -1.97
CA GLY A 117 15.78 -8.43 -1.06
C GLY A 117 15.92 -8.10 0.43
N ARG A 118 15.26 -8.92 1.25
CA ARG A 118 15.16 -8.69 2.71
C ARG A 118 16.50 -8.79 3.46
N ASN A 119 17.47 -9.53 2.92
CA ASN A 119 18.79 -9.76 3.53
C ASN A 119 19.82 -8.66 3.23
N SER A 120 19.40 -7.54 2.69
CA SER A 120 20.25 -6.39 2.41
C SER A 120 20.94 -5.84 3.67
N SER A 121 22.12 -5.23 3.47
CA SER A 121 22.91 -4.64 4.54
C SER A 121 22.16 -3.53 5.29
N VAL A 122 22.54 -3.29 6.54
CA VAL A 122 22.00 -2.17 7.33
C VAL A 122 22.22 -0.83 6.63
N LYS A 123 23.36 -0.69 5.92
CA LYS A 123 23.64 0.51 5.11
C LYS A 123 22.59 0.69 4.02
N ALA A 124 22.31 -0.35 3.22
CA ALA A 124 21.30 -0.30 2.17
C ALA A 124 19.91 0.06 2.74
N LYS A 125 19.52 -0.54 3.88
CA LYS A 125 18.26 -0.20 4.56
C LYS A 125 18.20 1.27 4.94
N LYS A 126 19.27 1.83 5.52
CA LYS A 126 19.35 3.26 5.86
C LYS A 126 19.20 4.15 4.64
N ASP A 127 19.92 3.83 3.57
CA ASP A 127 19.87 4.61 2.33
C ASP A 127 18.46 4.58 1.70
N VAL A 128 17.77 3.44 1.74
CA VAL A 128 16.38 3.30 1.26
C VAL A 128 15.41 4.11 2.10
N TYR A 129 15.47 4.05 3.45
CA TYR A 129 14.56 4.84 4.29
C TYR A 129 14.82 6.35 4.19
N ARG A 130 16.09 6.75 4.00
CA ARG A 130 16.43 8.14 3.69
C ARG A 130 15.83 8.58 2.36
N LEU A 131 16.01 7.78 1.31
CA LEU A 131 15.45 8.03 -0.02
C LEU A 131 13.93 8.16 0.03
N LEU A 132 13.25 7.20 0.69
CA LEU A 132 11.80 7.26 0.84
C LEU A 132 11.35 8.59 1.47
N ALA A 133 11.95 8.98 2.61
CA ALA A 133 11.62 10.25 3.25
C ALA A 133 11.83 11.45 2.31
N GLN A 134 12.89 11.45 1.51
CA GLN A 134 13.16 12.50 0.52
C GLN A 134 12.11 12.54 -0.59
N ILE A 135 11.68 11.39 -1.10
CA ILE A 135 10.58 11.29 -2.08
C ILE A 135 9.28 11.81 -1.46
N GLN A 136 8.95 11.37 -0.25
CA GLN A 136 7.77 11.82 0.49
C GLN A 136 7.78 13.33 0.69
N ILE A 137 8.87 13.91 1.17
CA ILE A 137 9.00 15.36 1.39
C ILE A 137 8.86 16.14 0.07
N LYS A 138 9.54 15.71 -0.97
CA LYS A 138 9.45 16.38 -2.29
C LYS A 138 8.06 16.24 -2.91
N SER A 139 7.33 15.16 -2.65
CA SER A 139 5.98 14.96 -3.18
C SER A 139 4.93 15.91 -2.60
N VAL A 140 5.21 16.59 -1.50
CA VAL A 140 4.27 17.54 -0.86
C VAL A 140 3.79 18.61 -1.84
N GLU A 141 4.67 19.12 -2.69
CA GLU A 141 4.34 20.13 -3.71
C GLU A 141 3.54 19.57 -4.90
N HIS A 142 3.40 18.24 -4.98
CA HIS A 142 2.77 17.54 -6.11
C HIS A 142 1.49 16.77 -5.72
N ILE A 143 0.98 16.95 -4.48
CA ILE A 143 -0.16 16.19 -3.96
C ILE A 143 -1.40 16.32 -4.86
N ASP A 144 -1.77 17.53 -5.25
CA ASP A 144 -2.94 17.76 -6.09
C ASP A 144 -2.78 17.11 -7.47
N ASN A 145 -1.59 17.16 -8.05
CA ASN A 145 -1.29 16.48 -9.30
C ASN A 145 -1.40 14.96 -9.15
N LEU A 146 -0.83 14.38 -8.08
CA LEU A 146 -0.89 12.95 -7.81
C LEU A 146 -2.33 12.46 -7.59
N LEU A 147 -3.15 13.21 -6.86
CA LEU A 147 -4.58 12.91 -6.70
C LEU A 147 -5.32 12.97 -8.05
N ASN A 148 -5.05 13.96 -8.88
CA ASN A 148 -5.67 14.13 -10.20
C ASN A 148 -5.33 12.99 -11.18
N VAL A 149 -4.15 12.37 -11.05
CA VAL A 149 -3.75 11.23 -11.88
C VAL A 149 -4.15 9.87 -11.31
N GLY A 150 -4.92 9.84 -10.21
CA GLY A 150 -5.51 8.62 -9.67
C GLY A 150 -4.78 8.02 -8.45
N CYS A 151 -3.83 8.73 -7.84
CA CYS A 151 -3.35 8.39 -6.50
C CYS A 151 -4.49 8.58 -5.50
N LEU A 152 -4.65 7.65 -4.56
CA LEU A 152 -5.80 7.64 -3.67
C LEU A 152 -5.65 8.65 -2.53
N ASP A 153 -6.76 9.30 -2.16
CA ASP A 153 -6.84 10.09 -0.94
C ASP A 153 -7.17 9.18 0.26
N ARG A 154 -6.16 8.90 1.06
CA ARG A 154 -6.27 8.10 2.30
C ARG A 154 -5.72 8.87 3.51
N ARG A 155 -5.89 10.17 3.51
CA ARG A 155 -5.47 11.06 4.60
C ARG A 155 -6.16 10.69 5.91
N LEU A 156 -5.63 11.17 7.03
CA LEU A 156 -6.05 10.81 8.39
C LEU A 156 -7.56 10.96 8.63
N GLU A 157 -8.19 12.00 8.06
CA GLU A 157 -9.64 12.20 8.14
C GLU A 157 -10.42 11.13 7.39
N LYS A 158 -9.90 10.59 6.27
CA LYS A 158 -10.51 9.47 5.56
C LYS A 158 -10.34 8.16 6.35
N LEU A 159 -9.15 7.93 6.89
CA LEU A 159 -8.90 6.76 7.73
C LEU A 159 -9.85 6.73 8.94
N ALA A 160 -10.08 7.88 9.59
CA ALA A 160 -11.00 7.98 10.72
C ALA A 160 -12.43 7.54 10.36
N THR A 161 -12.91 7.79 9.12
CA THR A 161 -14.24 7.37 8.67
C THR A 161 -14.34 5.88 8.35
N GLN A 162 -13.22 5.20 8.11
CA GLN A 162 -13.18 3.78 7.77
C GLN A 162 -13.22 2.86 9.00
N ILE A 163 -13.05 3.40 10.21
CA ILE A 163 -13.01 2.61 11.46
C ILE A 163 -14.34 1.88 11.68
N ASP A 164 -15.47 2.56 11.52
CA ASP A 164 -16.79 1.94 11.77
C ASP A 164 -17.10 0.84 10.72
N SER A 165 -16.68 1.03 9.48
CA SER A 165 -16.79 0.00 8.43
C SER A 165 -15.97 -1.24 8.76
N LEU A 166 -14.74 -1.05 9.25
CA LEU A 166 -13.87 -2.16 9.69
C LEU A 166 -14.52 -2.98 10.80
N LEU A 167 -15.14 -2.33 11.79
CA LEU A 167 -15.77 -2.98 12.94
C LEU A 167 -17.01 -3.80 12.60
N ASN A 168 -17.66 -3.51 11.47
CA ASN A 168 -18.90 -4.18 11.05
C ASN A 168 -18.68 -5.20 9.93
N ASP A 169 -17.43 -5.45 9.53
CA ASP A 169 -17.11 -6.34 8.44
C ASP A 169 -16.87 -7.78 8.92
N GLU A 170 -17.64 -8.74 8.40
CA GLU A 170 -17.54 -10.14 8.80
C GLU A 170 -16.14 -10.73 8.58
N ILE A 171 -15.44 -10.31 7.51
CA ILE A 171 -14.08 -10.79 7.24
C ILE A 171 -13.08 -10.34 8.30
N VAL A 172 -13.30 -9.18 8.92
CA VAL A 172 -12.52 -8.66 10.05
C VAL A 172 -12.86 -9.45 11.32
N LEU A 173 -14.15 -9.59 11.61
CA LEU A 173 -14.63 -10.26 12.81
C LEU A 173 -14.20 -11.74 12.87
N CYS A 174 -14.18 -12.43 11.71
CA CYS A 174 -13.69 -13.81 11.61
C CYS A 174 -12.19 -13.98 11.89
N GLN A 175 -11.38 -12.90 11.91
CA GLN A 175 -9.96 -12.97 12.26
C GLN A 175 -9.71 -12.88 13.78
N LEU A 176 -10.72 -12.55 14.57
CA LEU A 176 -10.59 -12.17 15.98
C LEU A 176 -11.43 -13.08 16.86
N LYS A 177 -10.96 -13.27 18.10
CA LYS A 177 -11.73 -13.88 19.17
C LYS A 177 -12.70 -12.87 19.76
N GLU A 178 -13.76 -13.33 20.42
CA GLU A 178 -14.78 -12.47 21.04
C GLU A 178 -14.17 -11.36 21.94
N ALA A 179 -13.23 -11.71 22.82
CA ALA A 179 -12.55 -10.74 23.67
C ALA A 179 -11.72 -9.70 22.90
N GLU A 180 -11.17 -10.08 21.73
CA GLU A 180 -10.41 -9.20 20.85
C GLU A 180 -11.35 -8.25 20.09
N ILE A 181 -12.54 -8.72 19.70
CA ILE A 181 -13.60 -7.90 19.12
C ILE A 181 -14.05 -6.85 20.12
N GLU A 182 -14.33 -7.25 21.37
CA GLU A 182 -14.70 -6.31 22.44
C GLU A 182 -13.60 -5.26 22.68
N GLN A 183 -12.33 -5.68 22.68
CA GLN A 183 -11.19 -4.77 22.79
C GLN A 183 -11.14 -3.79 21.61
N LEU A 184 -11.31 -4.27 20.38
CA LEU A 184 -11.28 -3.44 19.18
C LEU A 184 -12.42 -2.39 19.19
N ILE A 185 -13.62 -2.79 19.57
CA ILE A 185 -14.77 -1.88 19.72
C ILE A 185 -14.45 -0.80 20.79
N LYS A 186 -13.85 -1.20 21.90
CA LYS A 186 -13.50 -0.28 23.00
C LYS A 186 -12.46 0.78 22.58
N ILE A 187 -11.46 0.41 21.77
CA ILE A 187 -10.40 1.33 21.34
C ILE A 187 -10.79 2.19 20.14
N ALA A 188 -11.86 1.88 19.41
CA ALA A 188 -12.26 2.57 18.18
C ALA A 188 -12.45 4.10 18.34
N PRO A 189 -13.12 4.62 19.38
CA PRO A 189 -13.22 6.07 19.60
C PRO A 189 -11.84 6.72 19.81
N HIS A 190 -10.90 6.00 20.44
CA HIS A 190 -9.53 6.48 20.65
C HIS A 190 -8.75 6.53 19.36
N LEU A 191 -8.92 5.55 18.46
CA LEU A 191 -8.30 5.57 17.12
C LEU A 191 -8.73 6.81 16.32
N LYS A 192 -10.02 7.18 16.36
CA LYS A 192 -10.51 8.42 15.76
C LYS A 192 -9.85 9.65 16.38
N ASN A 193 -9.69 9.67 17.70
CA ASN A 193 -9.01 10.76 18.40
C ASN A 193 -7.51 10.81 18.05
N LEU A 194 -6.83 9.65 17.95
CA LEU A 194 -5.43 9.58 17.53
C LEU A 194 -5.22 10.17 16.12
N CYS A 195 -6.13 9.93 15.16
CA CYS A 195 -6.07 10.59 13.86
C CYS A 195 -6.08 12.13 14.02
N SER A 196 -6.96 12.65 14.86
CA SER A 196 -7.07 14.08 15.14
C SER A 196 -5.86 14.63 15.89
N GLN A 197 -5.25 13.85 16.77
CA GLN A 197 -4.03 14.24 17.49
C GLN A 197 -2.82 14.26 16.57
N LEU A 198 -2.63 13.23 15.75
CA LEU A 198 -1.54 13.14 14.79
C LEU A 198 -1.60 14.26 13.75
N ALA A 199 -2.81 14.65 13.32
CA ALA A 199 -3.01 15.78 12.41
C ALA A 199 -2.59 17.15 12.96
N LYS A 200 -2.31 17.28 14.28
CA LYS A 200 -1.83 18.54 14.89
C LYS A 200 -0.32 18.77 14.74
N TYR A 201 0.41 17.74 14.34
CA TYR A 201 1.84 17.87 14.04
C TYR A 201 2.03 18.53 12.68
N LYS A 202 3.10 19.29 12.52
CA LYS A 202 3.43 19.99 11.26
C LYS A 202 3.96 19.05 10.17
N ILE A 203 3.83 17.74 10.37
CA ILE A 203 4.21 16.72 9.39
C ILE A 203 3.13 16.71 8.31
N PRO A 204 3.42 17.08 7.05
CA PRO A 204 2.42 17.07 5.99
C PRO A 204 2.00 15.64 5.67
N GLN A 205 0.73 15.47 5.28
CA GLN A 205 0.29 14.25 4.63
C GLN A 205 0.81 14.27 3.19
N THR A 206 1.39 13.17 2.73
CA THR A 206 2.17 13.12 1.51
C THR A 206 2.01 11.78 0.81
N LEU A 207 2.76 11.56 -0.28
CA LEU A 207 2.83 10.27 -0.93
C LEU A 207 3.29 9.19 0.05
N VAL A 208 2.55 8.11 0.13
CA VAL A 208 2.86 6.87 0.84
C VAL A 208 2.95 5.76 -0.20
N HIS A 209 3.97 4.92 -0.13
CA HIS A 209 4.13 3.77 -1.02
C HIS A 209 3.06 2.70 -0.75
N GLY A 210 2.73 2.51 0.51
CA GLY A 210 1.69 1.59 0.98
C GLY A 210 2.14 0.15 1.18
N ASP A 211 3.19 -0.31 0.47
CA ASP A 211 3.78 -1.64 0.62
C ASP A 211 5.32 -1.59 0.51
N LEU A 212 5.96 -0.65 1.23
CA LEU A 212 7.42 -0.54 1.15
C LEU A 212 8.11 -1.64 1.91
N HIS A 213 8.74 -2.52 1.19
CA HIS A 213 9.71 -3.48 1.69
C HIS A 213 10.86 -3.64 0.69
N LEU A 214 11.99 -4.23 1.12
CA LEU A 214 13.18 -4.32 0.25
C LEU A 214 13.01 -5.25 -0.97
N GLY A 215 11.93 -6.01 -1.03
CA GLY A 215 11.51 -6.73 -2.23
C GLY A 215 10.89 -5.82 -3.30
N ASN A 216 10.51 -4.58 -2.93
CA ASN A 216 9.99 -3.53 -3.82
C ASN A 216 11.02 -2.41 -4.06
N VAL A 217 12.32 -2.72 -3.84
CA VAL A 217 13.44 -1.82 -4.08
C VAL A 217 14.47 -2.55 -4.92
N ALA A 218 14.88 -1.98 -6.05
CA ALA A 218 15.98 -2.45 -6.88
C ALA A 218 17.21 -1.53 -6.75
N LEU A 219 18.39 -2.06 -7.07
CA LEU A 219 19.61 -1.26 -7.24
C LEU A 219 19.99 -1.27 -8.72
N TYR A 220 19.88 -0.14 -9.37
CA TYR A 220 20.13 0.02 -10.79
C TYR A 220 21.00 1.25 -11.04
N ASN A 221 22.11 1.10 -11.77
CA ASN A 221 23.03 2.20 -12.05
C ASN A 221 23.44 2.99 -10.79
N TYR A 222 23.74 2.29 -9.70
CA TYR A 222 24.11 2.85 -8.38
C TYR A 222 23.02 3.61 -7.65
N ASN A 223 21.78 3.67 -8.19
CA ASN A 223 20.62 4.29 -7.56
C ASN A 223 19.64 3.23 -7.06
N TYR A 224 19.00 3.49 -5.92
CA TYR A 224 17.85 2.69 -5.49
C TYR A 224 16.60 3.17 -6.21
N LEU A 225 15.87 2.22 -6.81
CA LEU A 225 14.58 2.44 -7.43
C LEU A 225 13.49 1.79 -6.57
N LEU A 226 12.44 2.55 -6.27
CA LEU A 226 11.24 2.07 -5.59
C LEU A 226 10.20 1.72 -6.65
N PHE A 227 9.64 0.51 -6.60
CA PHE A 227 8.66 0.01 -7.56
C PHE A 227 7.50 -0.71 -6.87
N ASP A 228 6.47 -1.09 -7.63
CA ASP A 228 5.21 -1.66 -7.11
C ASP A 228 4.41 -0.62 -6.31
N TRP A 229 3.96 0.43 -6.99
CA TRP A 229 3.21 1.56 -6.44
C TRP A 229 1.70 1.32 -6.38
N THR A 230 1.25 0.07 -6.51
CA THR A 230 -0.17 -0.32 -6.54
C THR A 230 -0.95 0.20 -5.33
N ASP A 231 -0.37 0.13 -4.13
CA ASP A 231 -0.96 0.54 -2.85
C ASP A 231 -0.74 2.03 -2.54
N SER A 232 -0.14 2.79 -3.46
CA SER A 232 0.24 4.17 -3.19
C SER A 232 -0.97 5.09 -2.99
N CYS A 233 -0.80 6.01 -2.04
CA CYS A 233 -1.84 6.95 -1.66
C CYS A 233 -1.26 8.23 -1.08
N ILE A 234 -2.09 9.25 -0.93
CA ILE A 234 -1.78 10.42 -0.11
C ILE A 234 -2.27 10.11 1.31
N SER A 235 -1.33 10.04 2.26
CA SER A 235 -1.61 9.72 3.66
C SER A 235 -0.51 10.24 4.57
N HIS A 236 -0.50 9.82 5.84
CA HIS A 236 0.57 10.18 6.77
C HIS A 236 1.87 9.41 6.44
N PRO A 237 3.02 10.08 6.23
CA PRO A 237 4.25 9.46 5.73
C PRO A 237 4.76 8.29 6.59
N PHE A 238 4.47 8.29 7.88
CA PHE A 238 4.92 7.22 8.78
C PHE A 238 4.18 5.89 8.56
N PHE A 239 3.14 5.84 7.73
CA PHE A 239 2.45 4.59 7.42
C PHE A 239 3.26 3.64 6.55
N ASP A 240 4.29 4.12 5.86
CA ASP A 240 5.29 3.25 5.22
C ASP A 240 6.25 2.56 6.20
N MET A 241 6.19 2.92 7.48
CA MET A 241 7.13 2.43 8.49
C MET A 241 6.68 1.15 9.20
N PHE A 242 5.68 0.44 8.68
CA PHE A 242 5.10 -0.74 9.31
C PHE A 242 6.16 -1.81 9.68
N LEU A 243 7.17 -2.02 8.84
CA LEU A 243 8.26 -2.95 9.15
C LEU A 243 9.12 -2.51 10.35
N LEU A 244 9.24 -1.20 10.60
CA LEU A 244 9.97 -0.69 11.77
C LEU A 244 9.09 -0.67 13.02
N PHE A 245 7.79 -0.39 12.85
CA PHE A 245 6.84 -0.35 13.95
C PHE A 245 6.62 -1.72 14.61
N PHE A 246 6.61 -2.78 13.80
CA PHE A 246 6.24 -4.13 14.25
C PHE A 246 7.44 -5.09 14.33
N ALA A 247 8.65 -4.61 14.04
CA ALA A 247 9.87 -5.35 14.30
C ALA A 247 10.18 -5.43 15.81
N GLU A 248 10.91 -6.48 16.18
CA GLU A 248 11.52 -6.53 17.52
C GLU A 248 12.46 -5.33 17.71
N ASN A 249 12.25 -4.62 18.84
CA ASN A 249 13.03 -3.43 19.12
C ASN A 249 14.48 -3.79 19.42
N ASN A 250 15.39 -3.35 18.55
CA ASN A 250 16.82 -3.53 18.70
C ASN A 250 17.57 -2.30 18.18
N THR A 251 18.88 -2.25 18.41
CA THR A 251 19.75 -1.12 18.01
C THR A 251 19.66 -0.82 16.50
N SER A 252 19.56 -1.85 15.67
CA SER A 252 19.48 -1.66 14.22
C SER A 252 18.17 -0.99 13.81
N ILE A 253 17.03 -1.39 14.36
CA ILE A 253 15.71 -0.77 14.13
C ILE A 253 15.72 0.69 14.57
N LYS A 254 16.28 0.98 15.75
CA LYS A 254 16.40 2.36 16.23
C LYS A 254 17.25 3.23 15.29
N HIS A 255 18.35 2.69 14.75
CA HIS A 255 19.14 3.43 13.78
C HIS A 255 18.40 3.70 12.46
N LEU A 256 17.55 2.78 12.00
CA LEU A 256 16.71 2.99 10.82
C LEU A 256 15.63 4.04 11.08
N GLN A 257 14.97 3.98 12.23
CA GLN A 257 14.03 5.01 12.68
C GLN A 257 14.68 6.39 12.74
N ASP A 258 15.87 6.49 13.35
CA ASP A 258 16.60 7.75 13.43
C ASP A 258 16.98 8.30 12.06
N GLU A 259 17.43 7.45 11.15
CA GLU A 259 17.77 7.82 9.78
C GLU A 259 16.59 8.41 9.03
N TYR A 260 15.41 7.77 9.13
CA TYR A 260 14.18 8.24 8.54
C TYR A 260 13.69 9.54 9.18
N LEU A 261 13.56 9.59 10.51
CA LEU A 261 13.05 10.75 11.23
C LEU A 261 13.94 11.98 11.11
N ASN A 262 15.26 11.82 10.93
CA ASN A 262 16.16 12.95 10.75
C ASN A 262 15.86 13.76 9.49
N GLN A 263 15.23 13.17 8.47
CA GLN A 263 14.82 13.89 7.25
C GLN A 263 13.64 14.85 7.53
N TRP A 264 12.85 14.58 8.56
CA TRP A 264 11.65 15.34 8.92
C TRP A 264 11.89 16.48 9.91
N THR A 265 13.14 16.70 10.34
CA THR A 265 13.48 17.70 11.37
C THR A 265 13.24 19.16 10.94
N THR A 266 13.03 19.42 9.66
CA THR A 266 12.60 20.72 9.13
C THR A 266 11.13 21.04 9.44
N TYR A 267 10.30 20.02 9.68
CA TYR A 267 8.88 20.17 9.98
C TYR A 267 8.61 20.19 11.48
N GLU A 268 9.27 19.32 12.25
CA GLU A 268 9.12 19.22 13.71
C GLU A 268 10.45 18.88 14.38
N PRO A 269 10.70 19.36 15.61
CA PRO A 269 11.86 18.93 16.40
C PRO A 269 11.84 17.42 16.64
N LYS A 270 13.00 16.80 16.83
CA LYS A 270 13.13 15.34 17.01
C LYS A 270 12.24 14.79 18.12
N SER A 271 12.09 15.50 19.25
CA SER A 271 11.18 15.06 20.33
C SER A 271 9.73 14.96 19.86
N ARG A 272 9.27 15.96 19.11
CA ARG A 272 7.91 15.98 18.54
C ARG A 272 7.72 14.91 17.47
N LEU A 273 8.75 14.64 16.66
CA LEU A 273 8.73 13.53 15.70
C LEU A 273 8.59 12.17 16.40
N LEU A 274 9.25 11.98 17.53
CA LEU A 274 9.12 10.76 18.33
C LEU A 274 7.72 10.63 18.96
N GLU A 275 7.12 11.72 19.44
CA GLU A 275 5.73 11.71 19.89
C GLU A 275 4.76 11.33 18.75
N ALA A 276 4.91 11.96 17.57
CA ALA A 276 4.11 11.65 16.39
C ALA A 276 4.31 10.19 15.93
N TRP A 277 5.52 9.65 16.08
CA TRP A 277 5.84 8.26 15.76
C TRP A 277 5.03 7.28 16.60
N GLU A 278 4.96 7.51 17.92
CA GLU A 278 4.16 6.66 18.82
C GLU A 278 2.66 6.75 18.50
N LEU A 279 2.14 7.94 18.15
CA LEU A 279 0.74 8.10 17.72
C LEU A 279 0.47 7.42 16.38
N ALA A 280 1.43 7.44 15.45
CA ALA A 280 1.29 6.85 14.13
C ALA A 280 1.30 5.32 14.15
N LYS A 281 1.94 4.67 15.12
CA LYS A 281 2.08 3.21 15.18
C LYS A 281 0.74 2.46 15.14
N PRO A 282 -0.24 2.71 16.04
CA PRO A 282 -1.54 2.05 15.96
C PRO A 282 -2.32 2.44 14.70
N LEU A 283 -2.20 3.67 14.22
CA LEU A 283 -2.86 4.14 13.00
C LEU A 283 -2.26 3.50 11.74
N CYS A 284 -0.97 3.17 11.73
CA CYS A 284 -0.32 2.40 10.68
C CYS A 284 -0.91 0.98 10.62
N ALA A 285 -1.05 0.29 11.75
CA ALA A 285 -1.70 -1.02 11.80
C ALA A 285 -3.15 -0.95 11.28
N LEU A 286 -3.90 0.07 11.69
CA LEU A 286 -5.27 0.31 11.22
C LEU A 286 -5.31 0.57 9.70
N HIS A 287 -4.41 1.40 9.18
CA HIS A 287 -4.32 1.71 7.74
C HIS A 287 -4.13 0.44 6.90
N HIS A 288 -3.19 -0.41 7.30
CA HIS A 288 -2.95 -1.69 6.62
C HIS A 288 -4.09 -2.69 6.84
N ALA A 289 -4.68 -2.76 8.04
CA ALA A 289 -5.87 -3.61 8.28
C ALA A 289 -7.02 -3.23 7.34
N VAL A 290 -7.29 -1.94 7.13
CA VAL A 290 -8.28 -1.46 6.16
C VAL A 290 -7.90 -1.87 4.73
N THR A 291 -6.64 -1.75 4.33
CA THR A 291 -6.17 -2.20 3.01
C THR A 291 -6.47 -3.69 2.81
N TYR A 292 -6.05 -4.52 3.74
CA TYR A 292 -6.22 -5.98 3.64
C TYR A 292 -7.68 -6.43 3.80
N GLN A 293 -8.52 -5.69 4.52
CA GLN A 293 -9.97 -5.88 4.55
C GLN A 293 -10.56 -5.75 3.13
N TYR A 294 -10.26 -4.65 2.43
CA TYR A 294 -10.78 -4.43 1.08
C TYR A 294 -10.26 -5.45 0.08
N ILE A 295 -8.96 -5.74 0.10
CA ILE A 295 -8.36 -6.78 -0.75
C ILE A 295 -9.06 -8.12 -0.52
N SER A 296 -9.20 -8.53 0.74
CA SER A 296 -9.79 -9.82 1.09
C SER A 296 -11.26 -9.94 0.68
N ASN A 297 -12.02 -8.84 0.73
CA ASN A 297 -13.42 -8.83 0.29
C ASN A 297 -13.58 -8.96 -1.22
N CYS A 298 -12.58 -8.54 -2.00
CA CYS A 298 -12.66 -8.51 -3.46
C CYS A 298 -12.06 -9.75 -4.15
N LEU A 299 -11.26 -10.56 -3.44
CA LEU A 299 -10.54 -11.68 -4.04
C LEU A 299 -11.32 -13.00 -4.01
N GLU A 300 -11.01 -13.89 -4.99
CA GLU A 300 -11.50 -15.26 -5.03
C GLU A 300 -10.96 -16.09 -3.84
N THR A 301 -11.67 -17.16 -3.49
CA THR A 301 -11.50 -17.93 -2.24
C THR A 301 -10.05 -18.36 -1.94
N ARG A 302 -9.28 -18.76 -2.96
CA ARG A 302 -7.91 -19.26 -2.74
C ARG A 302 -6.95 -18.17 -2.28
N GLU A 303 -7.01 -17.02 -2.90
CA GLU A 303 -6.13 -15.87 -2.59
C GLU A 303 -6.63 -15.10 -1.39
N LYS A 304 -7.94 -15.08 -1.18
CA LYS A 304 -8.60 -14.50 -0.01
C LYS A 304 -7.95 -14.97 1.30
N GLN A 305 -7.61 -16.26 1.44
CA GLN A 305 -7.00 -16.81 2.66
C GLN A 305 -5.64 -16.17 2.98
N LEU A 306 -4.81 -15.90 1.96
CA LEU A 306 -3.50 -15.28 2.16
C LEU A 306 -3.63 -13.85 2.70
N PHE A 307 -4.52 -13.07 2.08
CA PHE A 307 -4.73 -11.67 2.46
C PHE A 307 -5.51 -11.52 3.78
N SER A 308 -6.45 -12.45 4.06
CA SER A 308 -7.14 -12.50 5.36
C SER A 308 -6.18 -12.80 6.50
N LYS A 309 -5.14 -13.61 6.27
CA LYS A 309 -4.10 -13.84 7.28
C LYS A 309 -3.33 -12.54 7.57
N ALA A 310 -2.94 -11.79 6.54
CA ALA A 310 -2.27 -10.51 6.71
C ALA A 310 -3.18 -9.48 7.41
N LEU A 311 -4.49 -9.46 7.09
CA LEU A 311 -5.49 -8.70 7.85
C LEU A 311 -5.45 -9.04 9.33
N GLY A 312 -5.50 -10.35 9.67
CA GLY A 312 -5.41 -10.81 11.05
C GLY A 312 -4.13 -10.37 11.75
N GLU A 313 -2.99 -10.44 11.08
CA GLU A 313 -1.70 -9.98 11.62
C GLU A 313 -1.72 -8.48 11.96
N PHE A 314 -2.23 -7.61 11.08
CA PHE A 314 -2.34 -6.18 11.37
C PHE A 314 -3.37 -5.86 12.46
N LEU A 315 -4.48 -6.58 12.55
CA LEU A 315 -5.43 -6.45 13.66
C LEU A 315 -4.78 -6.83 14.99
N GLN A 316 -3.97 -7.91 15.03
CA GLN A 316 -3.23 -8.29 16.21
C GLN A 316 -2.19 -7.24 16.61
N GLU A 317 -1.47 -6.65 15.66
CA GLU A 317 -0.53 -5.55 15.94
C GLU A 317 -1.26 -4.31 16.48
N LEU A 318 -2.44 -3.99 15.94
CA LEU A 318 -3.29 -2.91 16.45
C LEU A 318 -3.69 -3.15 17.91
N LEU A 319 -4.15 -4.36 18.25
CA LEU A 319 -4.60 -4.73 19.59
C LEU A 319 -3.46 -4.79 20.62
N LYS A 320 -2.23 -5.05 20.18
CA LYS A 320 -1.03 -5.00 21.05
C LYS A 320 -0.60 -3.58 21.42
N CYS A 321 -1.02 -2.57 20.62
CA CYS A 321 -0.70 -1.20 20.94
C CYS A 321 -1.39 -0.77 22.24
N LYS A 322 -0.62 -0.16 23.17
CA LYS A 322 -1.19 0.41 24.39
C LYS A 322 -1.94 1.69 24.03
N ILE A 323 -3.24 1.55 23.83
CA ILE A 323 -4.15 2.69 23.60
C ILE A 323 -4.89 2.90 24.92
N GLU A 324 -4.62 4.02 25.61
CA GLU A 324 -5.28 4.35 26.87
C GLU A 324 -6.78 4.59 26.63
N SER A 325 -7.60 3.81 27.31
CA SER A 325 -9.05 3.85 27.15
C SER A 325 -9.68 4.73 28.23
N GLU A 326 -9.79 6.03 27.97
CA GLU A 326 -10.74 6.90 28.66
C GLU A 326 -12.12 6.88 27.95
N ALA A 327 -12.73 5.72 27.78
CA ALA A 327 -14.09 5.67 27.21
C ALA A 327 -15.13 5.70 28.30
N PRO A 328 -16.18 6.57 28.20
CA PRO A 328 -17.36 6.45 29.05
C PRO A 328 -18.07 5.13 28.74
N ALA A 329 -18.61 4.48 29.78
CA ALA A 329 -19.26 3.16 29.72
C ALA A 329 -20.48 3.05 28.79
N ASP A 330 -20.96 4.15 28.22
CA ASP A 330 -22.18 4.20 27.40
C ASP A 330 -21.99 3.78 25.94
N THR A 331 -20.75 3.69 25.43
CA THR A 331 -20.46 3.37 24.01
C THR A 331 -20.71 1.87 23.69
N ILE A 332 -20.70 1.00 24.69
CA ILE A 332 -20.87 -0.46 24.52
C ILE A 332 -22.33 -0.84 24.14
N ARG A 333 -23.30 0.05 24.35
CA ARG A 333 -24.72 -0.26 24.12
C ARG A 333 -25.15 -0.28 22.65
N VAL A 334 -24.42 0.40 21.75
CA VAL A 334 -24.81 0.57 20.35
C VAL A 334 -24.53 -0.70 19.52
N TYR A 335 -23.50 -1.46 19.86
CA TYR A 335 -23.06 -2.62 19.08
C TYR A 335 -23.66 -3.97 19.51
N ARG A 336 -24.38 -4.04 20.66
CA ARG A 336 -25.05 -5.26 21.15
C ARG A 336 -26.38 -5.63 20.46
N HIS A 337 -26.80 -4.93 19.42
CA HIS A 337 -28.07 -5.20 18.76
C HIS A 337 -28.02 -6.28 17.67
N PHE A 338 -26.86 -6.89 17.40
CA PHE A 338 -26.70 -7.97 16.39
C PHE A 338 -26.71 -9.40 16.95
N ASP A 339 -26.78 -9.58 18.28
CA ASP A 339 -26.69 -10.89 18.95
C ASP A 339 -28.01 -11.69 19.01
N LYS A 340 -28.98 -11.45 18.14
CA LYS A 340 -30.26 -12.20 18.14
C LYS A 340 -30.70 -12.70 16.76
N LYS A 341 -29.79 -13.08 15.89
CA LYS A 341 -30.11 -13.89 14.71
C LYS A 341 -28.90 -14.77 14.33
N LEU A 342 -28.65 -15.81 15.09
CA LEU A 342 -28.01 -17.06 14.73
C LEU A 342 -28.75 -18.18 15.45
#